data_114854a4ba6c709aad3ba73d11ae39e6
#
_entry.id   114854a4ba6c709aad3ba73d11ae39e6
#
_cell.length_a   1.000
_cell.length_b   1.000
_cell.length_c   1.000
_cell.angle_alpha   90.00
_cell.angle_beta   90.00
_cell.angle_gamma   90.00
#
_symmetry.space_group_name_H-M   'P 1'
#
loop_
_entity.id
_entity.type
_entity.pdbx_description
1 polymer ?
#
loop_
_entity_poly.entity_id
_entity_poly.type
_entity_poly.pdbx_seq_one_letter_code
_entity_poly.pdbx_strand_id
1 'polypeptide(L)'
;MKLVNTNGGHSIGVYNSETKDKSKVFRMLDEKRIKYYVPADYNENSQLEQLVKMIIDRTISNEMLEEFYFECVSEKDKEIKGQSEETIKIDGLINRLEDSMSFANTHDIISKLRVYENLTDEQKTKLVKIALNNNQVTYILKDKDVKKFYEAICKNYNDDDARKVIAILNSK
;
A
#
# COMPACT_ATOMS: atom_id res chain seq x y z
N MET A 1 -4.53 14.20 8.73
CA MET A 1 -3.28 14.54 8.03
C MET A 1 -2.08 13.72 8.50
N LYS A 2 -1.80 13.57 9.80
CA LYS A 2 -0.70 12.66 10.24
C LYS A 2 -0.88 11.25 9.67
N LEU A 3 -2.07 10.68 9.74
CA LEU A 3 -2.39 9.35 9.21
C LEU A 3 -2.10 9.23 7.70
N VAL A 4 -2.44 10.25 6.91
CA VAL A 4 -2.14 10.28 5.46
C VAL A 4 -0.64 10.20 5.21
N ASN A 5 0.16 10.99 5.92
CA ASN A 5 1.61 10.99 5.77
C ASN A 5 2.27 9.68 6.24
N THR A 6 1.71 9.03 7.25
CA THR A 6 2.20 7.75 7.78
C THR A 6 1.92 6.60 6.79
N ASN A 7 0.83 6.72 6.03
CA ASN A 7 0.39 5.72 5.07
C ASN A 7 0.85 6.02 3.61
N GLY A 8 2.01 6.66 3.45
CA GLY A 8 2.59 6.94 2.14
C GLY A 8 1.97 8.11 1.38
N GLY A 9 0.91 8.73 1.90
CA GLY A 9 0.28 9.88 1.29
C GLY A 9 1.06 11.17 1.49
N HIS A 10 0.70 12.20 0.70
CA HIS A 10 1.33 13.52 0.74
C HIS A 10 0.31 14.57 1.17
N SER A 11 0.60 15.29 2.25
CA SER A 11 -0.23 16.40 2.74
C SER A 11 0.41 17.72 2.35
N ILE A 12 -0.32 18.53 1.59
CA ILE A 12 0.12 19.86 1.12
C ILE A 12 -0.71 20.92 1.83
N GLY A 13 -0.07 21.90 2.44
CA GLY A 13 -0.69 23.10 2.94
C GLY A 13 -0.73 24.19 1.87
N VAL A 14 -1.82 24.95 1.81
CA VAL A 14 -1.88 26.10 0.93
C VAL A 14 -2.08 27.37 1.75
N TYR A 15 -1.45 28.47 1.32
CA TYR A 15 -1.63 29.79 1.92
C TYR A 15 -2.17 30.77 0.89
N ASN A 16 -2.86 31.83 1.36
CA ASN A 16 -3.42 32.83 0.48
C ASN A 16 -2.31 33.59 -0.26
N SER A 17 -2.36 33.58 -1.60
CA SER A 17 -1.34 34.20 -2.45
C SER A 17 -1.32 35.73 -2.38
N GLU A 18 -2.45 36.38 -2.03
CA GLU A 18 -2.58 37.83 -1.93
C GLU A 18 -2.01 38.37 -0.61
N THR A 19 -2.44 37.78 0.52
CA THR A 19 -1.99 38.21 1.85
C THR A 19 -0.60 37.72 2.19
N LYS A 20 -0.13 36.65 1.54
CA LYS A 20 1.15 35.97 1.79
C LYS A 20 1.35 35.53 3.25
N ASP A 21 0.28 35.48 4.05
CA ASP A 21 0.35 35.01 5.43
C ASP A 21 0.56 33.50 5.46
N LYS A 22 1.72 33.10 5.97
CA LYS A 22 2.16 31.70 6.09
C LYS A 22 2.08 31.13 7.52
N SER A 23 1.62 31.92 8.50
CA SER A 23 1.62 31.55 9.92
C SER A 23 0.94 30.21 10.19
N LYS A 24 -0.20 29.94 9.54
CA LYS A 24 -0.95 28.70 9.68
C LYS A 24 -0.21 27.50 9.10
N VAL A 25 0.38 27.61 7.90
CA VAL A 25 1.10 26.49 7.25
C VAL A 25 2.41 26.21 7.97
N PHE A 26 3.09 27.22 8.53
CA PHE A 26 4.28 27.01 9.36
C PHE A 26 3.95 26.21 10.61
N ARG A 27 2.89 26.57 11.33
CA ARG A 27 2.42 25.78 12.46
C ARG A 27 2.08 24.33 12.07
N MET A 28 1.40 24.13 10.95
CA MET A 28 1.06 22.79 10.45
C MET A 28 2.32 21.99 10.07
N LEU A 29 3.37 22.64 9.59
CA LEU A 29 4.66 22.03 9.27
C LEU A 29 5.38 21.59 10.56
N ASP A 30 5.46 22.49 11.57
CA ASP A 30 6.04 22.20 12.89
C ASP A 30 5.33 21.05 13.60
N GLU A 31 4.00 21.01 13.51
CA GLU A 31 3.17 19.92 14.01
C GLU A 31 3.28 18.61 13.19
N LYS A 32 4.09 18.59 12.12
CA LYS A 32 4.24 17.47 11.16
C LYS A 32 2.92 17.00 10.54
N ARG A 33 1.97 17.91 10.35
CA ARG A 33 0.67 17.65 9.72
C ARG A 33 0.74 17.74 8.20
N ILE A 34 1.66 18.55 7.69
CA ILE A 34 1.95 18.68 6.26
C ILE A 34 3.44 18.46 6.02
N LYS A 35 3.80 18.09 4.77
CA LYS A 35 5.19 17.96 4.32
C LYS A 35 5.63 19.15 3.46
N TYR A 36 4.68 19.77 2.78
CA TYR A 36 4.93 20.85 1.82
C TYR A 36 3.89 21.96 2.01
N TYR A 37 4.26 23.15 1.60
CA TYR A 37 3.29 24.26 1.49
C TYR A 37 3.58 25.11 0.25
N VAL A 38 2.54 25.62 -0.40
CA VAL A 38 2.61 26.44 -1.61
C VAL A 38 1.51 27.50 -1.58
N PRO A 39 1.59 28.55 -2.44
CA PRO A 39 0.48 29.47 -2.63
C PRO A 39 -0.79 28.73 -3.07
N ALA A 40 -1.96 29.22 -2.68
CA ALA A 40 -3.26 28.77 -3.17
C ALA A 40 -3.50 29.29 -4.59
N ASP A 41 -2.67 28.85 -5.53
CA ASP A 41 -2.76 29.18 -6.95
C ASP A 41 -3.03 27.88 -7.72
N TYR A 42 -4.18 27.81 -8.37
CA TYR A 42 -4.68 26.63 -9.10
C TYR A 42 -4.57 26.81 -10.63
N ASN A 43 -3.85 27.82 -11.08
CA ASN A 43 -3.61 28.04 -12.51
C ASN A 43 -2.60 27.04 -13.05
N GLU A 44 -2.57 26.89 -14.37
CA GLU A 44 -1.55 26.12 -15.06
C GLU A 44 -0.14 26.66 -14.75
N ASN A 45 0.81 25.74 -14.61
CA ASN A 45 2.21 26.02 -14.24
C ASN A 45 2.41 26.67 -12.87
N SER A 46 1.39 26.68 -12.00
CA SER A 46 1.53 27.12 -10.62
C SER A 46 2.48 26.23 -9.81
N GLN A 47 2.99 26.74 -8.69
CA GLN A 47 3.83 25.93 -7.77
C GLN A 47 3.07 24.72 -7.23
N LEU A 48 1.75 24.84 -7.03
CA LEU A 48 0.92 23.72 -6.59
C LEU A 48 0.87 22.61 -7.64
N GLU A 49 0.61 22.97 -8.89
CA GLU A 49 0.60 21.99 -9.99
C GLU A 49 1.95 21.31 -10.15
N GLN A 50 3.05 22.06 -10.16
CA GLN A 50 4.40 21.53 -10.27
C GLN A 50 4.72 20.56 -9.12
N LEU A 51 4.36 20.91 -7.89
CA LEU A 51 4.55 20.05 -6.73
C LEU A 51 3.75 18.74 -6.84
N VAL A 52 2.50 18.81 -7.28
CA VAL A 52 1.66 17.62 -7.48
C VAL A 52 2.24 16.74 -8.56
N LYS A 53 2.67 17.30 -9.70
CA LYS A 53 3.36 16.54 -10.77
C LYS A 53 4.61 15.82 -10.25
N MET A 54 5.48 16.51 -9.51
CA MET A 54 6.68 15.88 -8.91
C MET A 54 6.33 14.72 -7.95
N ILE A 55 5.24 14.84 -7.21
CA ILE A 55 4.78 13.76 -6.31
C ILE A 55 4.31 12.56 -7.14
N ILE A 56 3.54 12.81 -8.20
CA ILE A 56 3.05 11.75 -9.11
C ILE A 56 4.23 11.06 -9.80
N ASP A 57 5.17 11.80 -10.36
CA ASP A 57 6.35 11.26 -11.04
C ASP A 57 7.20 10.39 -10.11
N ARG A 58 7.36 10.83 -8.86
CA ARG A 58 8.04 10.04 -7.84
C ARG A 58 7.31 8.75 -7.54
N THR A 59 5.98 8.78 -7.46
CA THR A 59 5.17 7.57 -7.20
C THR A 59 5.34 6.58 -8.33
N ILE A 60 5.23 7.03 -9.59
CA ILE A 60 5.45 6.20 -10.78
C ILE A 60 6.86 5.60 -10.78
N SER A 61 7.89 6.42 -10.48
CA SER A 61 9.27 5.93 -10.44
C SER A 61 9.48 4.87 -9.36
N ASN A 62 8.86 5.02 -8.20
CA ASN A 62 8.93 4.02 -7.14
C ASN A 62 8.25 2.71 -7.57
N GLU A 63 7.09 2.77 -8.22
CA GLU A 63 6.39 1.59 -8.74
C GLU A 63 7.25 0.84 -9.79
N MET A 64 7.89 1.56 -10.70
CA MET A 64 8.81 0.97 -11.70
C MET A 64 10.00 0.27 -11.03
N LEU A 65 10.57 0.85 -9.97
CA LEU A 65 11.67 0.24 -9.22
C LEU A 65 11.22 -1.02 -8.47
N GLU A 66 10.02 -1.04 -7.92
CA GLU A 66 9.44 -2.21 -7.29
C GLU A 66 9.20 -3.34 -8.32
N GLU A 67 8.70 -3.01 -9.51
CA GLU A 67 8.54 -3.97 -10.60
C GLU A 67 9.88 -4.57 -11.03
N PHE A 68 10.90 -3.73 -11.23
CA PHE A 68 12.24 -4.19 -11.59
C PHE A 68 12.86 -5.07 -10.50
N TYR A 69 12.73 -4.71 -9.24
CA TYR A 69 13.16 -5.56 -8.13
C TYR A 69 12.47 -6.93 -8.16
N PHE A 70 11.16 -6.94 -8.44
CA PHE A 70 10.40 -8.18 -8.57
C PHE A 70 10.91 -9.06 -9.73
N GLU A 71 11.25 -8.48 -10.89
CA GLU A 71 11.86 -9.21 -12.00
C GLU A 71 13.17 -9.88 -11.59
N CYS A 72 14.05 -9.14 -10.89
CA CYS A 72 15.31 -9.68 -10.39
C CYS A 72 15.11 -10.85 -9.41
N VAL A 73 14.15 -10.74 -8.49
CA VAL A 73 13.82 -11.81 -7.54
C VAL A 73 13.25 -13.02 -8.28
N SER A 74 12.39 -12.80 -9.27
CA SER A 74 11.77 -13.86 -10.08
C SER A 74 12.81 -14.64 -10.88
N GLU A 75 13.76 -13.95 -11.51
CA GLU A 75 14.86 -14.56 -12.23
C GLU A 75 15.72 -15.44 -11.31
N LYS A 76 16.11 -14.88 -10.18
CA LYS A 76 16.85 -15.63 -9.14
C LYS A 76 16.10 -16.88 -8.68
N ASP A 77 14.80 -16.80 -8.43
CA ASP A 77 14.02 -17.93 -7.91
C ASP A 77 13.77 -18.99 -8.98
N LYS A 78 13.70 -18.62 -10.26
CA LYS A 78 13.71 -19.58 -11.38
C LYS A 78 15.02 -20.36 -11.44
N GLU A 79 16.14 -19.69 -11.38
CA GLU A 79 17.47 -20.30 -11.51
C GLU A 79 17.84 -21.17 -10.30
N ILE A 80 17.56 -20.69 -9.07
CA ILE A 80 18.03 -21.36 -7.85
C ILE A 80 17.03 -22.39 -7.34
N LYS A 81 15.72 -22.13 -7.39
CA LYS A 81 14.70 -22.95 -6.77
C LYS A 81 13.96 -23.86 -7.74
N GLY A 82 14.07 -23.63 -9.04
CA GLY A 82 13.32 -24.40 -10.05
C GLY A 82 11.80 -24.31 -9.89
N GLN A 83 11.30 -23.22 -9.29
CA GLN A 83 9.87 -23.01 -9.04
C GLN A 83 9.12 -22.73 -10.34
N SER A 84 7.82 -23.07 -10.38
CA SER A 84 6.97 -22.71 -11.50
C SER A 84 6.79 -21.18 -11.61
N GLU A 85 6.55 -20.68 -12.83
CA GLU A 85 6.30 -19.25 -13.04
C GLU A 85 5.11 -18.72 -12.22
N GLU A 86 4.08 -19.55 -12.05
CA GLU A 86 2.91 -19.20 -11.26
C GLU A 86 3.26 -19.03 -9.78
N THR A 87 4.01 -19.98 -9.21
CA THR A 87 4.47 -19.91 -7.81
C THR A 87 5.31 -18.66 -7.57
N ILE A 88 6.22 -18.34 -8.49
CA ILE A 88 7.08 -17.16 -8.40
C ILE A 88 6.25 -15.87 -8.43
N LYS A 89 5.24 -15.79 -9.32
CA LYS A 89 4.34 -14.63 -9.41
C LYS A 89 3.53 -14.43 -8.13
N ILE A 90 2.99 -15.52 -7.58
CA ILE A 90 2.23 -15.47 -6.33
C ILE A 90 3.13 -15.03 -5.16
N ASP A 91 4.30 -15.66 -4.99
CA ASP A 91 5.24 -15.32 -3.92
C ASP A 91 5.71 -13.87 -4.02
N GLY A 92 5.93 -13.37 -5.23
CA GLY A 92 6.27 -11.99 -5.47
C GLY A 92 5.15 -11.01 -5.10
N LEU A 93 3.91 -11.33 -5.42
CA LEU A 93 2.77 -10.51 -4.99
C LEU A 93 2.61 -10.53 -3.47
N ILE A 94 2.84 -11.67 -2.81
CA ILE A 94 2.81 -11.79 -1.34
C ILE A 94 3.89 -10.92 -0.70
N ASN A 95 5.13 -10.95 -1.21
CA ASN A 95 6.21 -10.12 -0.70
C ASN A 95 5.90 -8.61 -0.89
N ARG A 96 5.38 -8.22 -2.07
CA ARG A 96 4.93 -6.83 -2.30
C ARG A 96 3.80 -6.41 -1.36
N LEU A 97 2.91 -7.33 -1.00
CA LEU A 97 1.85 -7.07 -0.04
C LEU A 97 2.42 -6.85 1.37
N GLU A 98 3.43 -7.64 1.75
CA GLU A 98 4.13 -7.49 3.04
C GLU A 98 4.78 -6.11 3.17
N ASP A 99 5.40 -5.62 2.11
CA ASP A 99 6.09 -4.32 2.06
C ASP A 99 5.16 -3.15 1.71
N SER A 100 3.87 -3.40 1.47
CA SER A 100 2.93 -2.37 1.03
C SER A 100 2.74 -1.27 2.08
N MET A 101 2.90 -0.01 1.65
CA MET A 101 2.82 1.19 2.49
C MET A 101 1.68 2.14 2.09
N SER A 102 0.83 1.77 1.13
CA SER A 102 -0.31 2.59 0.72
C SER A 102 -1.56 1.74 0.49
N PHE A 103 -2.74 2.26 0.84
CA PHE A 103 -4.01 1.56 0.64
C PHE A 103 -4.27 1.21 -0.82
N ALA A 104 -3.97 2.14 -1.75
CA ALA A 104 -4.19 1.91 -3.17
C ALA A 104 -3.35 0.75 -3.70
N ASN A 105 -2.05 0.70 -3.36
CA ASN A 105 -1.17 -0.40 -3.74
C ASN A 105 -1.61 -1.72 -3.09
N THR A 106 -2.01 -1.68 -1.82
CA THR A 106 -2.52 -2.87 -1.10
C THR A 106 -3.76 -3.46 -1.79
N HIS A 107 -4.74 -2.63 -2.18
CA HIS A 107 -5.92 -3.08 -2.93
C HIS A 107 -5.55 -3.66 -4.30
N ASP A 108 -4.65 -3.02 -5.04
CA ASP A 108 -4.19 -3.50 -6.35
C ASP A 108 -3.54 -4.88 -6.24
N ILE A 109 -2.61 -5.07 -5.29
CA ILE A 109 -1.95 -6.36 -5.07
C ILE A 109 -2.96 -7.44 -4.68
N ILE A 110 -3.88 -7.15 -3.76
CA ILE A 110 -4.93 -8.10 -3.36
C ILE A 110 -5.83 -8.46 -4.55
N SER A 111 -6.16 -7.50 -5.41
CA SER A 111 -6.94 -7.75 -6.62
C SER A 111 -6.24 -8.72 -7.57
N LYS A 112 -4.93 -8.60 -7.72
CA LYS A 112 -4.07 -9.50 -8.52
C LYS A 112 -3.97 -10.89 -7.87
N LEU A 113 -3.82 -10.98 -6.55
CA LEU A 113 -3.77 -12.26 -5.83
C LEU A 113 -5.08 -13.04 -5.92
N ARG A 114 -6.23 -12.39 -6.00
CA ARG A 114 -7.55 -13.04 -6.09
C ARG A 114 -7.77 -13.88 -7.35
N VAL A 115 -6.93 -13.70 -8.38
CA VAL A 115 -7.01 -14.48 -9.62
C VAL A 115 -6.51 -15.91 -9.40
N TYR A 116 -5.70 -16.13 -8.38
CA TYR A 116 -5.10 -17.44 -8.07
C TYR A 116 -5.96 -18.20 -7.07
N GLU A 117 -6.53 -19.33 -7.51
CA GLU A 117 -7.42 -20.16 -6.68
C GLU A 117 -6.65 -21.13 -5.78
N ASN A 118 -5.45 -21.57 -6.22
CA ASN A 118 -4.69 -22.65 -5.58
C ASN A 118 -3.44 -22.13 -4.87
N LEU A 119 -3.64 -21.45 -3.75
CA LEU A 119 -2.54 -21.02 -2.89
C LEU A 119 -2.05 -22.21 -2.03
N THR A 120 -0.74 -22.37 -1.91
CA THR A 120 -0.13 -23.36 -1.00
C THR A 120 -0.39 -22.97 0.47
N ASP A 121 -0.28 -23.93 1.38
CA ASP A 121 -0.45 -23.65 2.81
C ASP A 121 0.62 -22.70 3.35
N GLU A 122 1.83 -22.73 2.77
CA GLU A 122 2.89 -21.77 3.09
C GLU A 122 2.51 -20.34 2.66
N GLN A 123 1.95 -20.17 1.46
CA GLN A 123 1.46 -18.89 0.95
C GLN A 123 0.28 -18.36 1.79
N LYS A 124 -0.66 -19.22 2.16
CA LYS A 124 -1.76 -18.86 3.07
C LYS A 124 -1.25 -18.41 4.43
N THR A 125 -0.27 -19.13 4.99
CA THR A 125 0.37 -18.74 6.27
C THR A 125 0.98 -17.35 6.19
N LYS A 126 1.72 -17.04 5.13
CA LYS A 126 2.30 -15.71 4.92
C LYS A 126 1.21 -14.64 4.82
N LEU A 127 0.18 -14.87 4.00
CA LEU A 127 -0.92 -13.92 3.83
C LEU A 127 -1.66 -13.62 5.14
N VAL A 128 -1.92 -14.64 5.95
CA VAL A 128 -2.56 -14.47 7.26
C VAL A 128 -1.66 -13.65 8.20
N LYS A 129 -0.35 -13.91 8.24
CA LYS A 129 0.59 -13.11 9.02
C LYS A 129 0.65 -11.66 8.55
N ILE A 130 0.63 -11.42 7.25
CA ILE A 130 0.60 -10.06 6.67
C ILE A 130 -0.67 -9.34 7.12
N ALA A 131 -1.83 -9.99 7.11
CA ALA A 131 -3.09 -9.40 7.59
C ALA A 131 -3.02 -8.91 9.04
N LEU A 132 -2.24 -9.56 9.88
CA LEU A 132 -2.09 -9.21 11.30
C LEU A 132 -0.98 -8.19 11.56
N ASN A 133 0.08 -8.18 10.74
CA ASN A 133 1.30 -7.43 11.00
C ASN A 133 1.47 -6.18 10.12
N ASN A 134 0.91 -6.16 8.91
CA ASN A 134 0.96 -4.99 8.04
C ASN A 134 -0.24 -4.07 8.32
N ASN A 135 0.03 -2.87 8.82
CA ASN A 135 -0.99 -1.90 9.18
C ASN A 135 -1.90 -1.51 7.99
N GLN A 136 -1.38 -1.45 6.76
CA GLN A 136 -2.18 -1.12 5.59
C GLN A 136 -3.25 -2.18 5.34
N VAL A 137 -2.86 -3.45 5.39
CA VAL A 137 -3.76 -4.58 5.22
C VAL A 137 -4.77 -4.65 6.39
N THR A 138 -4.30 -4.52 7.63
CA THR A 138 -5.14 -4.57 8.82
C THR A 138 -6.26 -3.51 8.79
N TYR A 139 -5.93 -2.28 8.36
CA TYR A 139 -6.92 -1.19 8.27
C TYR A 139 -8.01 -1.44 7.23
N ILE A 140 -7.70 -2.08 6.11
CA ILE A 140 -8.64 -2.33 5.01
C ILE A 140 -9.25 -3.74 5.05
N LEU A 141 -8.96 -4.55 6.07
CA LEU A 141 -9.48 -5.92 6.18
C LEU A 141 -11.01 -6.02 6.07
N LYS A 142 -11.72 -4.95 6.45
CA LYS A 142 -13.20 -4.88 6.39
C LYS A 142 -13.74 -4.39 5.05
N ASP A 143 -12.88 -3.93 4.16
CA ASP A 143 -13.28 -3.51 2.83
C ASP A 143 -13.78 -4.72 2.03
N LYS A 144 -14.87 -4.55 1.30
CA LYS A 144 -15.67 -5.63 0.72
C LYS A 144 -14.88 -6.65 -0.10
N ASP A 145 -13.89 -6.19 -0.86
CA ASP A 145 -13.04 -7.02 -1.72
C ASP A 145 -11.95 -7.73 -0.90
N VAL A 146 -11.30 -7.04 0.02
CA VAL A 146 -10.27 -7.57 0.91
C VAL A 146 -10.86 -8.60 1.87
N LYS A 147 -12.01 -8.29 2.47
CA LYS A 147 -12.74 -9.22 3.34
C LYS A 147 -13.02 -10.54 2.64
N LYS A 148 -13.58 -10.51 1.41
CA LYS A 148 -13.86 -11.72 0.64
C LYS A 148 -12.61 -12.56 0.36
N PHE A 149 -11.48 -11.89 0.06
CA PHE A 149 -10.22 -12.56 -0.18
C PHE A 149 -9.73 -13.30 1.07
N TYR A 150 -9.68 -12.65 2.22
CA TYR A 150 -9.23 -13.27 3.45
C TYR A 150 -10.21 -14.29 4.01
N GLU A 151 -11.52 -14.12 3.83
CA GLU A 151 -12.52 -15.15 4.16
C GLU A 151 -12.27 -16.43 3.35
N ALA A 152 -11.95 -16.32 2.05
CA ALA A 152 -11.64 -17.47 1.21
C ALA A 152 -10.35 -18.18 1.64
N ILE A 153 -9.30 -17.44 1.99
CA ILE A 153 -8.04 -17.99 2.48
C ILE A 153 -8.26 -18.75 3.79
N CYS A 154 -8.97 -18.14 4.75
CA CYS A 154 -9.14 -18.67 6.08
C CYS A 154 -10.18 -19.82 6.16
N LYS A 155 -11.07 -19.95 5.17
CA LYS A 155 -12.20 -20.91 5.20
C LYS A 155 -11.76 -22.37 5.40
N ASN A 156 -10.61 -22.75 4.82
CA ASN A 156 -10.09 -24.11 4.86
C ASN A 156 -8.72 -24.20 5.56
N TYR A 157 -8.32 -23.13 6.25
CA TYR A 157 -7.02 -23.01 6.88
C TYR A 157 -7.18 -22.84 8.39
N ASN A 158 -6.94 -23.91 9.15
CA ASN A 158 -7.23 -23.96 10.59
C ASN A 158 -5.97 -23.67 11.42
N ASP A 159 -5.49 -22.43 11.37
CA ASP A 159 -4.38 -21.94 12.17
C ASP A 159 -4.86 -20.88 13.18
N ASP A 160 -4.13 -20.69 14.27
CA ASP A 160 -4.47 -19.72 15.31
C ASP A 160 -4.47 -18.27 14.78
N ASP A 161 -3.58 -17.94 13.87
CA ASP A 161 -3.53 -16.62 13.24
C ASP A 161 -4.70 -16.42 12.26
N ALA A 162 -5.11 -17.46 11.53
CA ALA A 162 -6.31 -17.43 10.70
C ALA A 162 -7.58 -17.19 11.53
N ARG A 163 -7.69 -17.78 12.71
CA ARG A 163 -8.80 -17.53 13.66
C ARG A 163 -8.82 -16.06 14.12
N LYS A 164 -7.65 -15.44 14.38
CA LYS A 164 -7.56 -14.02 14.74
C LYS A 164 -8.02 -13.13 13.57
N VAL A 165 -7.60 -13.43 12.33
CA VAL A 165 -8.07 -12.70 11.14
C VAL A 165 -9.58 -12.80 11.00
N ILE A 166 -10.16 -14.01 11.11
CA ILE A 166 -11.61 -14.20 11.07
C ILE A 166 -12.32 -13.41 12.18
N ALA A 167 -11.77 -13.37 13.38
CA ALA A 167 -12.34 -12.58 14.48
C ALA A 167 -12.37 -11.09 14.14
N ILE A 168 -11.32 -10.55 13.51
CA ILE A 168 -11.27 -9.15 13.05
C ILE A 168 -12.31 -8.90 11.94
N LEU A 169 -12.42 -9.81 10.95
CA LEU A 169 -13.38 -9.70 9.84
C LEU A 169 -14.85 -9.69 10.32
N ASN A 170 -15.14 -10.34 11.44
CA ASN A 170 -16.49 -10.47 12.01
C ASN A 170 -16.77 -9.48 13.15
N SER A 171 -15.76 -8.73 13.63
CA SER A 171 -15.97 -7.70 14.64
C SER A 171 -16.78 -6.53 14.06
N LYS A 172 -17.74 -5.99 14.83
CA LYS A 172 -18.59 -4.84 14.44
C LYS A 172 -17.79 -3.55 14.38
#